data_4641625b0d3ebf14a61bc4731fd49458
#
_entry.id   4641625b0d3ebf14a61bc4731fd49458
#
_cell.length_a   1.000
_cell.length_b   1.000
_cell.length_c   1.000
_cell.angle_alpha   90.00
_cell.angle_beta   90.00
_cell.angle_gamma   90.00
#
_symmetry.space_group_name_H-M   'P 1'
#
loop_
_entity.id
_entity.type
_entity.pdbx_description
1 polymer ?
#
loop_
_entity_poly.entity_id
_entity_poly.type
_entity_poly.pdbx_seq_one_letter_code
_entity_poly.pdbx_strand_id
1 'polypeptide(L)'
;MKRLTGGVAAGMALGMLVVAGSAARAAETPVEHGKYLVTVMGCSDCHTDGSFAGKPDMAHFLGGSNTGFEIPGLGYFYGANLTPDPETGLGKWTEKQIVTALTTGVRPDGRELAPIMPWRSFSHLRPKDAQAIAAYLKSLPPVRNQVPGPFGPNQKPTAPYMKIVAP
;
A
#
# COMPACT_ATOMS: atom_id res chain seq x y z
N MET A 1 88.07 -24.61 -22.17
CA MET A 1 86.79 -25.24 -22.48
C MET A 1 85.98 -25.31 -21.20
N LYS A 2 85.02 -24.35 -20.97
CA LYS A 2 84.09 -24.34 -19.81
C LYS A 2 82.70 -24.35 -20.36
N ARG A 3 81.95 -25.40 -20.07
CA ARG A 3 80.50 -25.48 -20.41
C ARG A 3 79.70 -24.81 -19.33
N LEU A 4 78.86 -23.82 -19.70
CA LEU A 4 77.89 -23.22 -18.87
C LEU A 4 76.53 -23.93 -19.05
N THR A 5 76.04 -24.56 -17.99
CA THR A 5 74.72 -25.17 -17.93
C THR A 5 73.71 -24.11 -17.46
N GLY A 6 72.80 -23.67 -18.33
CA GLY A 6 71.68 -22.78 -18.01
C GLY A 6 70.55 -23.56 -17.34
N GLY A 7 70.23 -23.14 -16.13
CA GLY A 7 69.00 -23.57 -15.42
C GLY A 7 67.79 -22.86 -15.88
N VAL A 8 66.77 -23.55 -16.31
CA VAL A 8 65.43 -23.00 -16.63
C VAL A 8 64.60 -23.01 -15.34
N ALA A 9 64.29 -21.83 -14.81
CA ALA A 9 63.34 -21.67 -13.71
C ALA A 9 61.94 -21.68 -14.25
N ALA A 10 61.17 -22.71 -13.93
CA ALA A 10 59.74 -22.78 -14.23
C ALA A 10 58.96 -21.96 -13.20
N GLY A 11 58.45 -20.81 -13.62
CA GLY A 11 57.54 -20.01 -12.81
C GLY A 11 56.13 -20.57 -12.84
N MET A 12 55.64 -21.10 -11.73
CA MET A 12 54.23 -21.47 -11.52
C MET A 12 53.42 -20.24 -11.25
N ALA A 13 52.63 -19.75 -12.24
CA ALA A 13 51.64 -18.72 -12.05
C ALA A 13 50.38 -19.34 -11.43
N LEU A 14 50.18 -19.09 -10.14
CA LEU A 14 48.98 -19.48 -9.41
C LEU A 14 47.82 -18.51 -9.81
N GLY A 15 46.99 -18.93 -10.75
CA GLY A 15 45.80 -18.19 -11.16
C GLY A 15 44.74 -18.20 -10.05
N MET A 16 44.56 -17.08 -9.39
CA MET A 16 43.49 -16.85 -8.40
C MET A 16 42.16 -16.72 -9.14
N LEU A 17 41.32 -17.78 -9.14
CA LEU A 17 39.95 -17.72 -9.66
C LEU A 17 39.12 -16.94 -8.67
N VAL A 18 38.85 -15.66 -8.95
CA VAL A 18 37.88 -14.87 -8.22
C VAL A 18 36.47 -15.29 -8.66
N VAL A 19 35.84 -16.17 -7.90
CA VAL A 19 34.43 -16.51 -8.06
C VAL A 19 33.61 -15.30 -7.55
N ALA A 20 33.22 -14.39 -8.44
CA ALA A 20 32.25 -13.35 -8.16
C ALA A 20 30.89 -14.03 -7.95
N GLY A 21 30.58 -14.36 -6.71
CA GLY A 21 29.27 -14.82 -6.31
C GLY A 21 28.24 -13.70 -6.53
N SER A 22 27.51 -13.74 -7.65
CA SER A 22 26.31 -12.93 -7.84
C SER A 22 25.31 -13.37 -6.78
N ALA A 23 25.20 -12.62 -5.67
CA ALA A 23 24.10 -12.79 -4.73
C ALA A 23 22.80 -12.54 -5.52
N ALA A 24 22.10 -13.60 -5.88
CA ALA A 24 20.78 -13.51 -6.48
C ALA A 24 19.88 -12.77 -5.49
N ARG A 25 19.50 -11.54 -5.82
CA ARG A 25 18.54 -10.77 -5.04
C ARG A 25 17.23 -11.55 -5.07
N ALA A 26 16.74 -11.94 -3.89
CA ALA A 26 15.45 -12.62 -3.79
C ALA A 26 14.39 -11.79 -4.53
N ALA A 27 13.57 -12.46 -5.33
CA ALA A 27 12.49 -11.76 -6.03
C ALA A 27 11.52 -11.15 -4.99
N GLU A 28 11.13 -9.90 -5.23
CA GLU A 28 10.17 -9.18 -4.39
C GLU A 28 8.85 -9.97 -4.31
N THR A 29 8.37 -10.19 -3.10
CA THR A 29 7.08 -10.89 -2.88
C THR A 29 5.90 -9.98 -3.23
N PRO A 30 4.72 -10.53 -3.55
CA PRO A 30 3.51 -9.72 -3.76
C PRO A 30 3.18 -8.80 -2.58
N VAL A 31 3.40 -9.27 -1.34
CA VAL A 31 3.15 -8.48 -0.13
C VAL A 31 4.14 -7.31 -0.01
N GLU A 32 5.42 -7.51 -0.28
CA GLU A 32 6.43 -6.44 -0.28
C GLU A 32 6.14 -5.41 -1.37
N HIS A 33 5.80 -5.87 -2.57
CA HIS A 33 5.39 -5.00 -3.67
C HIS A 33 4.12 -4.19 -3.33
N GLY A 34 3.12 -4.86 -2.74
CA GLY A 34 1.89 -4.21 -2.28
C GLY A 34 2.15 -3.16 -1.20
N LYS A 35 3.05 -3.45 -0.24
CA LYS A 35 3.50 -2.48 0.76
C LYS A 35 4.11 -1.24 0.13
N TYR A 36 5.01 -1.44 -0.84
CA TYR A 36 5.62 -0.34 -1.59
C TYR A 36 4.54 0.52 -2.27
N LEU A 37 3.60 -0.10 -3.01
CA LEU A 37 2.53 0.61 -3.71
C LEU A 37 1.63 1.39 -2.74
N VAL A 38 1.17 0.78 -1.66
CA VAL A 38 0.34 1.42 -0.63
C VAL A 38 1.05 2.64 -0.03
N THR A 39 2.38 2.54 0.14
CA THR A 39 3.19 3.66 0.66
C THR A 39 3.29 4.80 -0.34
N VAL A 40 3.70 4.52 -1.59
CA VAL A 40 3.93 5.58 -2.59
C VAL A 40 2.64 6.19 -3.13
N MET A 41 1.52 5.46 -3.05
CA MET A 41 0.20 5.96 -3.42
C MET A 41 -0.48 6.76 -2.29
N GLY A 42 0.16 6.90 -1.12
CA GLY A 42 -0.34 7.70 -0.01
C GLY A 42 -1.64 7.17 0.63
N CYS A 43 -1.87 5.85 0.60
CA CYS A 43 -3.11 5.29 1.16
C CYS A 43 -3.28 5.65 2.65
N SER A 44 -2.18 5.73 3.39
CA SER A 44 -2.17 6.10 4.81
C SER A 44 -2.64 7.53 5.07
N ASP A 45 -2.53 8.43 4.10
CA ASP A 45 -2.88 9.84 4.31
C ASP A 45 -4.37 10.00 4.63
N CYS A 46 -5.21 9.22 3.97
CA CYS A 46 -6.66 9.20 4.21
C CYS A 46 -7.12 8.07 5.14
N HIS A 47 -6.36 6.97 5.22
CA HIS A 47 -6.78 5.74 5.90
C HIS A 47 -6.06 5.46 7.23
N THR A 48 -5.26 6.40 7.73
CA THR A 48 -4.66 6.35 9.08
C THR A 48 -5.05 7.63 9.82
N ASP A 49 -5.60 7.49 11.02
CA ASP A 49 -6.04 8.65 11.79
C ASP A 49 -4.88 9.59 12.13
N GLY A 50 -5.14 10.88 12.23
CA GLY A 50 -4.14 11.92 12.54
C GLY A 50 -3.19 12.26 11.39
N SER A 51 -3.22 11.59 10.23
CA SER A 51 -2.31 11.87 9.10
C SER A 51 -2.42 13.30 8.62
N PHE A 52 -3.61 13.85 8.47
CA PHE A 52 -3.83 15.25 8.05
C PHE A 52 -3.35 16.28 9.07
N ALA A 53 -3.21 15.89 10.32
CA ALA A 53 -2.62 16.74 11.37
C ALA A 53 -1.09 16.58 11.48
N GLY A 54 -0.45 15.81 10.59
CA GLY A 54 0.97 15.49 10.64
C GLY A 54 1.38 14.60 11.82
N LYS A 55 0.43 13.91 12.43
CA LYS A 55 0.60 13.02 13.58
C LYS A 55 -0.11 11.69 13.35
N PRO A 56 0.29 10.89 12.35
CA PRO A 56 -0.37 9.63 12.04
C PRO A 56 -0.28 8.65 13.21
N ASP A 57 -1.41 8.03 13.55
CA ASP A 57 -1.44 6.94 14.52
C ASP A 57 -0.91 5.65 13.89
N MET A 58 0.40 5.47 13.99
CA MET A 58 1.08 4.30 13.41
C MET A 58 0.79 3.00 14.17
N ALA A 59 0.26 3.05 15.39
CA ALA A 59 -0.19 1.85 16.10
C ALA A 59 -1.46 1.26 15.44
N HIS A 60 -2.24 2.11 14.77
CA HIS A 60 -3.45 1.75 14.03
C HIS A 60 -3.33 2.04 12.54
N PHE A 61 -2.14 1.81 11.97
CA PHE A 61 -1.82 2.06 10.56
C PHE A 61 -2.87 1.44 9.63
N LEU A 62 -3.41 2.24 8.72
CA LEU A 62 -4.51 1.89 7.80
C LEU A 62 -5.81 1.44 8.48
N GLY A 63 -5.96 1.69 9.78
CA GLY A 63 -7.15 1.36 10.56
C GLY A 63 -8.35 2.28 10.33
N GLY A 64 -8.26 3.21 9.37
CA GLY A 64 -9.28 4.21 9.10
C GLY A 64 -9.01 5.55 9.77
N SER A 65 -9.76 6.57 9.39
CA SER A 65 -9.60 7.94 9.89
C SER A 65 -10.90 8.49 10.47
N ASN A 66 -10.77 9.26 11.56
CA ASN A 66 -11.84 10.02 12.18
C ASN A 66 -11.96 11.45 11.58
N THR A 67 -11.11 11.81 10.62
CA THR A 67 -11.22 13.05 9.86
C THR A 67 -11.69 12.73 8.45
N GLY A 68 -12.81 13.32 8.04
CA GLY A 68 -13.46 13.08 6.76
C GLY A 68 -13.35 14.22 5.78
N PHE A 69 -14.13 14.12 4.71
CA PHE A 69 -14.23 15.11 3.63
C PHE A 69 -15.69 15.39 3.33
N GLU A 70 -16.05 16.65 3.25
CA GLU A 70 -17.33 17.09 2.67
C GLU A 70 -17.18 17.09 1.14
N ILE A 71 -18.06 16.36 0.47
CA ILE A 71 -18.17 16.36 -0.99
C ILE A 71 -19.50 17.03 -1.34
N PRO A 72 -19.47 18.22 -1.95
CA PRO A 72 -20.68 18.97 -2.26
C PRO A 72 -21.72 18.13 -3.01
N GLY A 73 -22.94 18.12 -2.50
CA GLY A 73 -24.06 17.36 -3.07
C GLY A 73 -24.07 15.86 -2.78
N LEU A 74 -22.97 15.28 -2.25
CA LEU A 74 -22.87 13.85 -1.93
C LEU A 74 -22.87 13.55 -0.42
N GLY A 75 -22.28 14.43 0.39
CA GLY A 75 -22.21 14.26 1.83
C GLY A 75 -20.79 14.15 2.38
N TYR A 76 -20.63 13.40 3.50
CA TYR A 76 -19.39 13.33 4.25
C TYR A 76 -18.84 11.91 4.24
N PHE A 77 -17.57 11.78 3.88
CA PHE A 77 -16.89 10.50 3.70
C PHE A 77 -15.60 10.45 4.50
N TYR A 78 -15.36 9.33 5.16
CA TYR A 78 -14.20 9.08 6.01
C TYR A 78 -13.36 7.96 5.43
N GLY A 79 -12.05 8.04 5.59
CA GLY A 79 -11.15 6.97 5.17
C GLY A 79 -11.48 5.67 5.90
N ALA A 80 -11.89 4.65 5.15
CA ALA A 80 -12.31 3.37 5.72
C ALA A 80 -11.13 2.62 6.37
N ASN A 81 -11.46 1.73 7.30
CA ASN A 81 -10.51 0.75 7.83
C ASN A 81 -10.13 -0.25 6.74
N LEU A 82 -8.86 -0.25 6.33
CA LEU A 82 -8.30 -1.13 5.30
C LEU A 82 -7.63 -2.38 5.88
N THR A 83 -7.61 -2.54 7.19
CA THR A 83 -7.04 -3.73 7.83
C THR A 83 -8.00 -4.93 7.71
N PRO A 84 -7.51 -6.17 7.89
CA PRO A 84 -8.34 -7.37 7.78
C PRO A 84 -9.21 -7.62 9.04
N ASP A 85 -9.63 -6.57 9.74
CA ASP A 85 -10.60 -6.70 10.81
C ASP A 85 -11.95 -7.17 10.25
N PRO A 86 -12.57 -8.24 10.80
CA PRO A 86 -13.77 -8.83 10.23
C PRO A 86 -15.04 -8.01 10.48
N GLU A 87 -15.03 -7.10 11.46
CA GLU A 87 -16.23 -6.32 11.82
C GLU A 87 -16.20 -4.92 11.22
N THR A 88 -15.04 -4.28 11.20
CA THR A 88 -14.94 -2.87 10.83
C THR A 88 -14.07 -2.61 9.60
N GLY A 89 -13.34 -3.63 9.12
CA GLY A 89 -12.40 -3.53 8.02
C GLY A 89 -12.69 -4.46 6.84
N LEU A 90 -11.62 -4.90 6.17
CA LEU A 90 -11.69 -5.73 4.98
C LEU A 90 -11.64 -7.24 5.28
N GLY A 91 -11.79 -7.66 6.54
CA GLY A 91 -11.63 -9.07 6.93
C GLY A 91 -12.52 -10.04 6.18
N LYS A 92 -13.79 -9.67 5.94
CA LYS A 92 -14.76 -10.47 5.20
C LYS A 92 -14.67 -10.37 3.68
N TRP A 93 -13.82 -9.47 3.17
CA TRP A 93 -13.64 -9.28 1.72
C TRP A 93 -12.61 -10.25 1.18
N THR A 94 -12.87 -10.78 0.00
CA THR A 94 -11.86 -11.49 -0.79
C THR A 94 -10.89 -10.50 -1.43
N GLU A 95 -9.67 -10.93 -1.77
CA GLU A 95 -8.72 -10.10 -2.52
C GLU A 95 -9.32 -9.61 -3.84
N LYS A 96 -10.09 -10.45 -4.54
CA LYS A 96 -10.80 -10.06 -5.77
C LYS A 96 -11.77 -8.91 -5.53
N GLN A 97 -12.51 -8.92 -4.43
CA GLN A 97 -13.43 -7.82 -4.07
C GLN A 97 -12.67 -6.53 -3.74
N ILE A 98 -11.52 -6.64 -3.07
CA ILE A 98 -10.64 -5.49 -2.80
C ILE A 98 -10.11 -4.91 -4.12
N VAL A 99 -9.60 -5.75 -5.03
CA VAL A 99 -9.16 -5.34 -6.37
C VAL A 99 -10.29 -4.66 -7.14
N THR A 100 -11.50 -5.24 -7.15
CA THR A 100 -12.65 -4.65 -7.82
C THR A 100 -12.97 -3.26 -7.26
N ALA A 101 -13.09 -3.12 -5.94
CA ALA A 101 -13.37 -1.82 -5.32
C ALA A 101 -12.27 -0.79 -5.63
N LEU A 102 -11.01 -1.20 -5.58
CA LEU A 102 -9.86 -0.34 -5.86
C LEU A 102 -9.85 0.17 -7.31
N THR A 103 -10.20 -0.68 -8.28
CA THR A 103 -10.04 -0.37 -9.72
C THR A 103 -11.33 0.06 -10.42
N THR A 104 -12.48 -0.21 -9.85
CA THR A 104 -13.80 0.16 -10.43
C THR A 104 -14.58 1.14 -9.57
N GLY A 105 -14.16 1.35 -8.32
CA GLY A 105 -14.91 2.15 -7.35
C GLY A 105 -16.13 1.45 -6.77
N VAL A 106 -16.43 0.19 -7.13
CA VAL A 106 -17.64 -0.52 -6.70
C VAL A 106 -17.32 -1.50 -5.58
N ARG A 107 -17.93 -1.32 -4.43
CA ARG A 107 -17.81 -2.20 -3.25
C ARG A 107 -18.64 -3.48 -3.41
N PRO A 108 -18.38 -4.52 -2.59
CA PRO A 108 -19.18 -5.76 -2.62
C PRO A 108 -20.68 -5.56 -2.34
N ASP A 109 -21.04 -4.49 -1.62
CA ASP A 109 -22.44 -4.12 -1.33
C ASP A 109 -23.08 -3.29 -2.46
N GLY A 110 -22.39 -3.08 -3.59
CA GLY A 110 -22.83 -2.31 -4.74
C GLY A 110 -22.70 -0.79 -4.59
N ARG A 111 -22.30 -0.27 -3.43
CA ARG A 111 -22.08 1.15 -3.22
C ARG A 111 -20.81 1.63 -3.92
N GLU A 112 -20.89 2.77 -4.59
CA GLU A 112 -19.70 3.42 -5.15
C GLU A 112 -18.86 4.10 -4.07
N LEU A 113 -17.54 4.08 -4.26
CA LEU A 113 -16.60 4.85 -3.46
C LEU A 113 -16.76 6.35 -3.78
N ALA A 114 -16.61 7.18 -2.76
CA ALA A 114 -16.65 8.62 -2.93
C ALA A 114 -15.56 9.10 -3.92
N PRO A 115 -15.82 10.15 -4.71
CA PRO A 115 -14.87 10.65 -5.71
C PRO A 115 -13.53 11.11 -5.14
N ILE A 116 -13.46 11.42 -3.86
CA ILE A 116 -12.21 11.77 -3.15
C ILE A 116 -11.24 10.57 -3.10
N MET A 117 -11.75 9.35 -3.08
CA MET A 117 -10.94 8.15 -3.29
C MET A 117 -10.60 8.06 -4.79
N PRO A 118 -9.34 8.14 -5.20
CA PRO A 118 -8.96 8.32 -6.61
C PRO A 118 -9.00 6.99 -7.40
N TRP A 119 -10.07 6.21 -7.26
CA TRP A 119 -10.21 4.90 -7.90
C TRP A 119 -10.18 4.98 -9.45
N ARG A 120 -10.57 6.15 -10.02
CA ARG A 120 -10.44 6.37 -11.47
C ARG A 120 -8.98 6.35 -11.93
N SER A 121 -8.07 6.89 -11.13
CA SER A 121 -6.62 6.77 -11.37
C SER A 121 -6.14 5.34 -11.15
N PHE A 122 -6.66 4.66 -10.13
CA PHE A 122 -6.29 3.29 -9.79
C PHE A 122 -6.84 2.25 -10.77
N SER A 123 -7.84 2.60 -11.61
CA SER A 123 -8.29 1.74 -12.72
C SER A 123 -7.20 1.46 -13.75
N HIS A 124 -6.14 2.27 -13.78
CA HIS A 124 -4.97 2.08 -14.65
C HIS A 124 -3.86 1.21 -14.03
N LEU A 125 -4.04 0.71 -12.80
CA LEU A 125 -3.10 -0.24 -12.20
C LEU A 125 -3.01 -1.51 -13.04
N ARG A 126 -1.79 -2.00 -13.21
CA ARG A 126 -1.60 -3.33 -13.79
C ARG A 126 -2.26 -4.37 -12.88
N PRO A 127 -2.83 -5.45 -13.42
CA PRO A 127 -3.52 -6.47 -12.61
C PRO A 127 -2.66 -6.99 -11.44
N LYS A 128 -1.37 -7.23 -11.67
CA LYS A 128 -0.44 -7.69 -10.65
C LYS A 128 -0.23 -6.67 -9.52
N ASP A 129 -0.27 -5.37 -9.82
CA ASP A 129 -0.08 -4.31 -8.84
C ASP A 129 -1.33 -4.20 -7.94
N ALA A 130 -2.52 -4.24 -8.51
CA ALA A 130 -3.77 -4.26 -7.76
C ALA A 130 -3.89 -5.51 -6.86
N GLN A 131 -3.47 -6.68 -7.36
CA GLN A 131 -3.40 -7.92 -6.57
C GLN A 131 -2.38 -7.82 -5.42
N ALA A 132 -1.21 -7.24 -5.68
CA ALA A 132 -0.19 -7.02 -4.66
C ALA A 132 -0.70 -6.11 -3.53
N ILE A 133 -1.40 -5.02 -3.87
CA ILE A 133 -2.06 -4.16 -2.88
C ILE A 133 -3.04 -4.97 -2.03
N ALA A 134 -3.93 -5.75 -2.66
CA ALA A 134 -4.91 -6.57 -1.93
C ALA A 134 -4.23 -7.58 -1.00
N ALA A 135 -3.20 -8.28 -1.47
CA ALA A 135 -2.41 -9.22 -0.67
C ALA A 135 -1.75 -8.53 0.54
N TYR A 136 -1.18 -7.34 0.35
CA TYR A 136 -0.61 -6.58 1.45
C TYR A 136 -1.67 -6.16 2.48
N LEU A 137 -2.80 -5.60 2.05
CA LEU A 137 -3.88 -5.20 2.96
C LEU A 137 -4.41 -6.38 3.78
N LYS A 138 -4.50 -7.56 3.17
CA LYS A 138 -4.90 -8.80 3.86
C LYS A 138 -3.84 -9.35 4.82
N SER A 139 -2.57 -8.97 4.65
CA SER A 139 -1.45 -9.38 5.51
C SER A 139 -1.25 -8.50 6.75
N LEU A 140 -1.95 -7.36 6.83
CA LEU A 140 -1.83 -6.44 7.96
C LEU A 140 -2.41 -7.05 9.26
N PRO A 141 -1.94 -6.62 10.43
CA PRO A 141 -2.62 -6.92 11.68
C PRO A 141 -4.01 -6.28 11.68
N PRO A 142 -5.06 -6.97 12.16
CA PRO A 142 -6.40 -6.40 12.23
C PRO A 142 -6.45 -5.29 13.29
N VAL A 143 -7.07 -4.18 12.93
CA VAL A 143 -7.36 -3.05 13.81
C VAL A 143 -8.87 -2.91 13.92
N ARG A 144 -9.45 -3.05 15.11
CA ARG A 144 -10.87 -2.83 15.31
C ARG A 144 -11.14 -1.32 15.44
N ASN A 145 -11.63 -0.70 14.38
CA ASN A 145 -12.01 0.71 14.36
C ASN A 145 -13.20 0.94 13.43
N GLN A 146 -14.33 1.33 14.00
CA GLN A 146 -15.51 1.73 13.26
C GLN A 146 -15.39 3.21 12.92
N VAL A 147 -15.02 3.50 11.68
CA VAL A 147 -14.96 4.90 11.20
C VAL A 147 -16.36 5.54 11.16
N PRO A 148 -16.45 6.86 11.32
CA PRO A 148 -17.72 7.58 11.18
C PRO A 148 -18.32 7.46 9.78
N GLY A 149 -19.64 7.60 9.66
CA GLY A 149 -20.35 7.70 8.40
C GLY A 149 -20.35 6.47 7.48
N PRO A 150 -20.50 6.66 6.18
CA PRO A 150 -20.73 7.93 5.50
C PRO A 150 -22.04 8.60 5.91
N PHE A 151 -22.07 9.96 5.83
CA PHE A 151 -23.28 10.73 6.07
C PHE A 151 -23.75 11.37 4.74
N GLY A 152 -25.04 11.36 4.50
CA GLY A 152 -25.62 12.03 3.34
C GLY A 152 -25.51 13.56 3.40
N PRO A 153 -25.82 14.27 2.29
CA PRO A 153 -25.61 15.72 2.19
C PRO A 153 -26.44 16.54 3.18
N ASN A 154 -27.56 16.00 3.65
CA ASN A 154 -28.44 16.65 4.63
C ASN A 154 -28.30 16.08 6.05
N GLN A 155 -27.32 15.25 6.29
CA GLN A 155 -27.04 14.66 7.59
C GLN A 155 -25.91 15.43 8.30
N LYS A 156 -26.02 15.59 9.61
CA LYS A 156 -24.97 16.20 10.41
C LYS A 156 -23.88 15.16 10.70
N PRO A 157 -22.63 15.40 10.30
CA PRO A 157 -21.52 14.52 10.64
C PRO A 157 -21.24 14.57 12.15
N THR A 158 -20.77 13.45 12.70
CA THR A 158 -20.46 13.31 14.13
C THR A 158 -18.97 13.42 14.45
N ALA A 159 -18.12 13.61 13.42
CA ALA A 159 -16.67 13.71 13.55
C ALA A 159 -16.14 14.85 12.65
N PRO A 160 -14.90 15.32 12.89
CA PRO A 160 -14.27 16.37 12.10
C PRO A 160 -14.22 16.05 10.61
N TYR A 161 -14.30 17.08 9.78
CA TYR A 161 -14.16 16.95 8.33
C TYR A 161 -13.51 18.18 7.71
N MET A 162 -12.88 17.99 6.58
CA MET A 162 -12.36 19.05 5.74
C MET A 162 -13.37 19.40 4.64
N LYS A 163 -13.46 20.68 4.29
CA LYS A 163 -14.26 21.18 3.19
C LYS A 163 -13.50 22.22 2.39
N ILE A 164 -13.84 22.35 1.13
CA ILE A 164 -13.37 23.43 0.28
C ILE A 164 -14.28 24.63 0.53
N VAL A 165 -13.67 25.75 0.89
CA VAL A 165 -14.37 27.03 1.06
C VAL A 165 -13.88 27.98 -0.04
N ALA A 166 -14.79 28.47 -0.87
CA ALA A 166 -14.47 29.53 -1.81
C ALA A 166 -14.28 30.86 -1.06
N PRO A 167 -13.39 31.76 -1.51
CA PRO A 167 -13.18 33.09 -0.94
C PRO A 167 -14.40 33.98 -1.13
#